data_21d8c2c1989a0e6ff2ef151d15446d18
#
_entry.id   21d8c2c1989a0e6ff2ef151d15446d18
#
_cell.length_a   1.000
_cell.length_b   1.000
_cell.length_c   1.000
_cell.angle_alpha   90.00
_cell.angle_beta   90.00
_cell.angle_gamma   90.00
#
_symmetry.space_group_name_H-M   'P 1'
#
loop_
_entity.id
_entity.type
_entity.pdbx_description
1 polymer ?
#
loop_
_entity_poly.entity_id
_entity_poly.type
_entity_poly.pdbx_seq_one_letter_code
_entity_poly.pdbx_strand_id
1 'polypeptide(L)'
;MVTKTENKNPALELGSKIRALRQRLKRTLDETATAARISKPFLSQLERGLATPSLTSLAGIANALGVTVQYFVDTPSEERSVSRGNQLKFFGFADSANLFARLTNLTGGRQLEAILVKMPPGQKRSEVNTHAGEEFLYVISGKVSLTLEGKTFALQAGDSAHYESTVPHSWANTARGESLVVWVGTPRLF
;
A
#
# COMPACT_ATOMS: atom_id res chain seq x y z
N MET A 1 8.62 36.05 -7.53
CA MET A 1 9.34 35.19 -6.57
C MET A 1 9.24 33.76 -7.08
N VAL A 2 10.30 33.22 -7.67
CA VAL A 2 10.34 31.86 -8.20
C VAL A 2 10.64 30.96 -7.01
N THR A 3 9.65 30.17 -6.58
CA THR A 3 9.83 29.18 -5.53
C THR A 3 10.76 28.08 -6.05
N LYS A 4 11.92 27.96 -5.42
CA LYS A 4 12.91 26.91 -5.61
C LYS A 4 12.22 25.55 -5.43
N THR A 5 12.03 24.80 -6.53
CA THR A 5 11.59 23.41 -6.50
C THR A 5 12.72 22.62 -5.84
N GLU A 6 12.53 22.18 -4.61
CA GLU A 6 13.44 21.22 -3.96
C GLU A 6 13.50 19.96 -4.83
N ASN A 7 14.63 19.76 -5.44
CA ASN A 7 14.95 18.60 -6.26
C ASN A 7 15.08 17.39 -5.31
N LYS A 8 13.96 16.75 -4.97
CA LYS A 8 13.97 15.54 -4.12
C LYS A 8 14.74 14.45 -4.86
N ASN A 9 15.78 13.95 -4.24
CA ASN A 9 16.61 12.86 -4.77
C ASN A 9 15.72 11.60 -4.99
N PRO A 10 15.48 11.17 -6.26
CA PRO A 10 14.61 10.04 -6.56
C PRO A 10 15.07 8.73 -5.89
N ALA A 11 16.39 8.57 -5.69
CA ALA A 11 16.95 7.40 -5.02
C ALA A 11 16.56 7.36 -3.53
N LEU A 12 16.50 8.52 -2.87
CA LEU A 12 16.08 8.61 -1.47
C LEU A 12 14.58 8.30 -1.31
N GLU A 13 13.77 8.75 -2.26
CA GLU A 13 12.33 8.47 -2.25
C GLU A 13 12.05 6.98 -2.44
N LEU A 14 12.68 6.36 -3.42
CA LEU A 14 12.60 4.93 -3.66
C LEU A 14 13.08 4.12 -2.45
N GLY A 15 14.23 4.48 -1.90
CA GLY A 15 14.81 3.82 -0.73
C GLY A 15 13.91 3.89 0.49
N SER A 16 13.26 5.04 0.71
CA SER A 16 12.31 5.23 1.80
C SER A 16 11.06 4.35 1.63
N LYS A 17 10.54 4.18 0.41
CA LYS A 17 9.41 3.28 0.12
C LYS A 17 9.78 1.81 0.40
N ILE A 18 10.96 1.39 -0.04
CA ILE A 18 11.45 0.02 0.21
C ILE A 18 11.56 -0.24 1.72
N ARG A 19 12.18 0.68 2.45
CA ARG A 19 12.35 0.58 3.91
C ARG A 19 11.03 0.52 4.65
N ALA A 20 10.08 1.41 4.30
CA ALA A 20 8.77 1.46 4.94
C ALA A 20 8.01 0.15 4.76
N LEU A 21 7.97 -0.39 3.52
CA LEU A 21 7.30 -1.65 3.25
C LEU A 21 7.96 -2.84 3.97
N ARG A 22 9.30 -2.92 3.95
CA ARG A 22 10.04 -3.96 4.66
C ARG A 22 9.73 -3.96 6.17
N GLN A 23 9.79 -2.78 6.80
CA GLN A 23 9.51 -2.63 8.23
C GLN A 23 8.06 -3.01 8.58
N ARG A 24 7.12 -2.62 7.75
CA ARG A 24 5.72 -2.98 7.88
C ARG A 24 5.52 -4.50 7.85
N LEU A 25 6.20 -5.19 6.92
CA LEU A 25 6.19 -6.65 6.83
C LEU A 25 7.01 -7.33 7.94
N LYS A 26 7.52 -6.53 8.90
CA LYS A 26 8.37 -7.00 10.02
C LYS A 26 9.59 -7.81 9.56
N ARG A 27 10.06 -7.56 8.32
CA ARG A 27 11.24 -8.24 7.77
C ARG A 27 12.51 -7.50 8.13
N THR A 28 13.54 -8.27 8.47
CA THR A 28 14.90 -7.75 8.67
C THR A 28 15.55 -7.39 7.33
N LEU A 29 16.61 -6.59 7.37
CA LEU A 29 17.43 -6.33 6.18
C LEU A 29 18.02 -7.64 5.61
N ASP A 30 18.38 -8.56 6.46
CA ASP A 30 19.04 -9.82 6.08
C ASP A 30 18.06 -10.76 5.33
N GLU A 31 16.90 -11.00 5.90
CA GLU A 31 15.84 -11.80 5.28
C GLU A 31 15.43 -11.23 3.91
N THR A 32 15.25 -9.90 3.84
CA THR A 32 14.84 -9.24 2.59
C THR A 32 15.93 -9.28 1.53
N ALA A 33 17.19 -9.03 1.92
CA ALA A 33 18.33 -9.08 1.00
C ALA A 33 18.53 -10.50 0.44
N THR A 34 18.46 -11.53 1.30
CA THR A 34 18.55 -12.93 0.91
C THR A 34 17.43 -13.31 -0.07
N ALA A 35 16.17 -12.97 0.26
CA ALA A 35 15.02 -13.23 -0.60
C ALA A 35 15.09 -12.48 -1.94
N ALA A 36 15.62 -11.27 -1.95
CA ALA A 36 15.83 -10.45 -3.14
C ALA A 36 17.10 -10.84 -3.94
N ARG A 37 17.92 -11.76 -3.44
CA ARG A 37 19.20 -12.17 -4.02
C ARG A 37 20.19 -11.02 -4.21
N ILE A 38 20.23 -10.10 -3.24
CA ILE A 38 21.19 -8.99 -3.18
C ILE A 38 21.94 -9.01 -1.84
N SER A 39 23.03 -8.25 -1.74
CA SER A 39 23.76 -8.17 -0.47
C SER A 39 23.04 -7.25 0.53
N LYS A 40 23.12 -7.59 1.82
CA LYS A 40 22.59 -6.76 2.91
C LYS A 40 23.15 -5.33 2.93
N PRO A 41 24.49 -5.10 2.74
CA PRO A 41 25.01 -3.75 2.60
C PRO A 41 24.40 -2.97 1.45
N PHE A 42 24.17 -3.61 0.30
CA PHE A 42 23.55 -2.97 -0.86
C PHE A 42 22.09 -2.56 -0.57
N LEU A 43 21.29 -3.45 0.01
CA LEU A 43 19.92 -3.11 0.43
C LEU A 43 19.91 -1.95 1.44
N SER A 44 20.82 -1.95 2.40
CA SER A 44 20.97 -0.85 3.38
C SER A 44 21.33 0.48 2.70
N GLN A 45 22.19 0.48 1.69
CA GLN A 45 22.52 1.67 0.91
C GLN A 45 21.32 2.15 0.08
N LEU A 46 20.57 1.24 -0.54
CA LEU A 46 19.35 1.57 -1.26
C LEU A 46 18.32 2.25 -0.35
N GLU A 47 18.07 1.69 0.82
CA GLU A 47 17.09 2.26 1.78
C GLU A 47 17.48 3.67 2.28
N ARG A 48 18.76 4.01 2.25
CA ARG A 48 19.28 5.35 2.58
C ARG A 48 19.40 6.30 1.39
N GLY A 49 19.03 5.82 0.18
CA GLY A 49 19.18 6.61 -1.06
C GLY A 49 20.61 6.84 -1.50
N LEU A 50 21.56 6.03 -1.00
CA LEU A 50 22.99 6.09 -1.32
C LEU A 50 23.38 5.18 -2.50
N ALA A 51 22.43 4.39 -3.00
CA ALA A 51 22.58 3.55 -4.17
C ALA A 51 21.29 3.54 -4.98
N THR A 52 21.37 3.22 -6.27
CA THR A 52 20.23 3.06 -7.17
C THR A 52 20.17 1.59 -7.62
N PRO A 53 19.02 0.90 -7.52
CA PRO A 53 18.92 -0.48 -7.97
C PRO A 53 18.85 -0.55 -9.49
N SER A 54 19.36 -1.63 -10.08
CA SER A 54 19.00 -2.04 -11.43
C SER A 54 17.52 -2.50 -11.46
N LEU A 55 16.92 -2.59 -12.65
CA LEU A 55 15.57 -3.13 -12.80
C LEU A 55 15.46 -4.55 -12.23
N THR A 56 16.47 -5.39 -12.45
CA THR A 56 16.53 -6.75 -11.91
C THR A 56 16.58 -6.75 -10.39
N SER A 57 17.40 -5.88 -9.78
CA SER A 57 17.47 -5.75 -8.32
C SER A 57 16.17 -5.25 -7.73
N LEU A 58 15.52 -4.26 -8.39
CA LEU A 58 14.24 -3.73 -7.95
C LEU A 58 13.13 -4.78 -8.06
N ALA A 59 13.12 -5.58 -9.13
CA ALA A 59 12.21 -6.70 -9.30
C ALA A 59 12.41 -7.77 -8.22
N GLY A 60 13.67 -8.08 -7.88
CA GLY A 60 14.01 -8.98 -6.78
C GLY A 60 13.50 -8.48 -5.43
N ILE A 61 13.68 -7.19 -5.14
CA ILE A 61 13.19 -6.55 -3.91
C ILE A 61 11.66 -6.56 -3.88
N ALA A 62 11.01 -6.19 -4.99
CA ALA A 62 9.55 -6.20 -5.10
C ALA A 62 8.98 -7.61 -4.81
N ASN A 63 9.57 -8.62 -5.44
CA ASN A 63 9.18 -10.02 -5.24
C ASN A 63 9.42 -10.48 -3.79
N ALA A 64 10.57 -10.13 -3.20
CA ALA A 64 10.87 -10.43 -1.80
C ALA A 64 9.90 -9.77 -0.81
N LEU A 65 9.33 -8.62 -1.16
CA LEU A 65 8.36 -7.89 -0.36
C LEU A 65 6.89 -8.14 -0.78
N GLY A 66 6.66 -9.06 -1.73
CA GLY A 66 5.31 -9.46 -2.15
C GLY A 66 4.55 -8.40 -2.94
N VAL A 67 5.25 -7.48 -3.63
CA VAL A 67 4.63 -6.43 -4.45
C VAL A 67 5.12 -6.47 -5.89
N THR A 68 4.49 -5.72 -6.77
CA THR A 68 4.98 -5.52 -8.15
C THR A 68 6.03 -4.39 -8.19
N VAL A 69 6.91 -4.39 -9.20
CA VAL A 69 7.85 -3.27 -9.44
C VAL A 69 7.11 -1.93 -9.55
N GLN A 70 5.91 -1.95 -10.13
CA GLN A 70 5.06 -0.79 -10.30
C GLN A 70 4.77 -0.07 -8.98
N TYR A 71 4.64 -0.81 -7.88
CA TYR A 71 4.47 -0.26 -6.53
C TYR A 71 5.55 0.76 -6.17
N PHE A 72 6.79 0.54 -6.60
CA PHE A 72 7.92 1.40 -6.29
C PHE A 72 8.13 2.55 -7.29
N VAL A 73 7.80 2.33 -8.57
CA VAL A 73 8.10 3.29 -9.65
C VAL A 73 6.98 4.24 -10.00
N ASP A 74 5.76 4.02 -9.49
CA ASP A 74 4.68 4.98 -9.68
C ASP A 74 4.99 6.30 -8.98
N THR A 75 5.35 7.29 -9.79
CA THR A 75 5.46 8.69 -9.36
C THR A 75 4.10 9.33 -9.55
N PRO A 76 3.48 9.92 -8.52
CA PRO A 76 2.29 10.72 -8.72
C PRO A 76 2.63 11.90 -9.64
N SER A 77 1.78 12.17 -10.64
CA SER A 77 1.91 13.31 -11.52
C SER A 77 1.87 14.64 -10.74
N GLU A 78 2.38 15.71 -11.34
CA GLU A 78 2.73 16.99 -10.73
C GLU A 78 1.66 17.77 -9.94
N GLU A 79 0.39 17.43 -10.04
CA GLU A 79 -0.65 18.00 -9.20
C GLU A 79 -0.62 17.36 -7.81
N ARG A 80 0.20 17.89 -6.92
CA ARG A 80 0.47 17.38 -5.57
C ARG A 80 -0.75 17.24 -4.64
N SER A 81 -1.94 17.60 -5.08
CA SER A 81 -3.14 17.60 -4.24
C SER A 81 -4.37 17.01 -4.91
N VAL A 82 -4.31 16.71 -6.20
CA VAL A 82 -5.45 16.21 -6.97
C VAL A 82 -5.08 14.92 -7.68
N SER A 83 -5.88 13.88 -7.52
CA SER A 83 -5.83 12.64 -8.30
C SER A 83 -7.02 12.57 -9.25
N ARG A 84 -6.75 12.27 -10.53
CA ARG A 84 -7.81 12.16 -11.54
C ARG A 84 -8.19 10.69 -11.72
N GLY A 85 -9.49 10.37 -11.70
CA GLY A 85 -9.98 9.00 -11.79
C GLY A 85 -9.52 8.25 -13.05
N ASN A 86 -9.38 8.96 -14.20
CA ASN A 86 -8.88 8.40 -15.46
C ASN A 86 -7.35 8.20 -15.49
N GLN A 87 -6.62 8.63 -14.48
CA GLN A 87 -5.17 8.49 -14.35
C GLN A 87 -4.77 7.50 -13.25
N LEU A 88 -5.74 6.91 -12.55
CA LEU A 88 -5.46 5.95 -11.49
C LEU A 88 -4.75 4.71 -12.04
N LYS A 89 -3.64 4.36 -11.41
CA LYS A 89 -2.87 3.17 -11.74
C LYS A 89 -3.07 2.13 -10.65
N PHE A 90 -3.60 0.98 -11.06
CA PHE A 90 -3.80 -0.13 -10.16
C PHE A 90 -2.53 -0.97 -10.03
N PHE A 91 -2.21 -1.37 -8.81
CA PHE A 91 -1.12 -2.31 -8.47
C PHE A 91 -1.68 -3.45 -7.60
N GLY A 92 -0.96 -4.56 -7.53
CA GLY A 92 -1.34 -5.72 -6.74
C GLY A 92 -0.20 -6.17 -5.82
N PHE A 93 -0.54 -6.99 -4.85
CA PHE A 93 0.39 -7.75 -4.02
C PHE A 93 0.37 -9.22 -4.45
N ALA A 94 1.50 -9.92 -4.31
CA ALA A 94 1.64 -11.30 -4.80
C ALA A 94 0.72 -12.29 -4.06
N ASP A 95 0.34 -11.98 -2.83
CA ASP A 95 -0.51 -12.77 -1.93
C ASP A 95 -1.97 -12.30 -1.87
N SER A 96 -2.33 -11.29 -2.68
CA SER A 96 -3.67 -10.72 -2.70
C SER A 96 -4.24 -10.64 -4.11
N ALA A 97 -5.48 -11.10 -4.28
CA ALA A 97 -6.20 -10.90 -5.53
C ALA A 97 -6.78 -9.48 -5.68
N ASN A 98 -6.71 -8.64 -4.63
CA ASN A 98 -7.15 -7.25 -4.67
C ASN A 98 -6.22 -6.41 -5.52
N LEU A 99 -6.81 -5.43 -6.22
CA LEU A 99 -6.08 -4.37 -6.90
C LEU A 99 -6.27 -3.05 -6.15
N PHE A 100 -5.20 -2.31 -6.02
CA PHE A 100 -5.11 -1.10 -5.22
C PHE A 100 -4.72 0.09 -6.09
N ALA A 101 -5.37 1.24 -5.94
CA ALA A 101 -4.94 2.48 -6.58
C ALA A 101 -4.90 3.61 -5.56
N ARG A 102 -3.79 4.33 -5.48
CA ARG A 102 -3.66 5.45 -4.55
C ARG A 102 -4.51 6.64 -4.97
N LEU A 103 -5.26 7.16 -4.02
CA LEU A 103 -6.03 8.40 -4.17
C LEU A 103 -5.28 9.60 -3.58
N THR A 104 -4.38 9.36 -2.62
CA THR A 104 -3.57 10.39 -1.96
C THR A 104 -2.15 10.42 -2.48
N ASN A 105 -1.53 11.60 -2.43
CA ASN A 105 -0.13 11.79 -2.77
C ASN A 105 0.77 11.54 -1.56
N LEU A 106 1.88 10.85 -1.77
CA LEU A 106 2.84 10.47 -0.72
C LEU A 106 3.82 11.59 -0.33
N THR A 107 3.76 12.76 -0.96
CA THR A 107 4.72 13.85 -0.73
C THR A 107 4.33 14.72 0.47
N GLY A 108 5.32 15.39 1.08
CA GLY A 108 5.07 16.46 2.05
C GLY A 108 4.77 16.03 3.48
N GLY A 109 5.15 14.82 3.91
CA GLY A 109 4.98 14.36 5.30
C GLY A 109 3.52 14.13 5.73
N ARG A 110 2.60 14.04 4.76
CA ARG A 110 1.18 13.75 5.03
C ARG A 110 1.03 12.38 5.64
N GLN A 111 0.19 12.26 6.65
CA GLN A 111 0.00 11.02 7.41
C GLN A 111 -1.20 10.20 6.93
N LEU A 112 -2.17 10.84 6.30
CA LEU A 112 -3.36 10.18 5.80
C LEU A 112 -3.06 9.54 4.44
N GLU A 113 -3.42 8.28 4.27
CA GLU A 113 -3.42 7.55 3.02
C GLU A 113 -4.84 7.14 2.66
N ALA A 114 -5.24 7.38 1.41
CA ALA A 114 -6.48 6.88 0.87
C ALA A 114 -6.20 6.03 -0.38
N ILE A 115 -6.84 4.88 -0.45
CA ILE A 115 -6.67 3.86 -1.49
C ILE A 115 -8.04 3.43 -2.01
N LEU A 116 -8.17 3.37 -3.32
CA LEU A 116 -9.27 2.70 -3.99
C LEU A 116 -8.92 1.22 -4.14
N VAL A 117 -9.76 0.35 -3.63
CA VAL A 117 -9.55 -1.10 -3.64
C VAL A 117 -10.61 -1.77 -4.49
N LYS A 118 -10.19 -2.52 -5.50
CA LYS A 118 -11.02 -3.45 -6.25
C LYS A 118 -10.86 -4.84 -5.63
N MET A 119 -11.95 -5.41 -5.18
CA MET A 119 -11.99 -6.73 -4.58
C MET A 119 -12.73 -7.68 -5.53
N PRO A 120 -12.05 -8.62 -6.19
CA PRO A 120 -12.72 -9.61 -7.04
C PRO A 120 -13.70 -10.49 -6.24
N PRO A 121 -14.65 -11.14 -6.90
CA PRO A 121 -15.65 -11.97 -6.24
C PRO A 121 -15.05 -13.22 -5.59
N GLY A 122 -15.71 -13.71 -4.55
CA GLY A 122 -15.40 -15.00 -3.95
C GLY A 122 -14.08 -15.07 -3.21
N GLN A 123 -13.55 -13.93 -2.77
CA GLN A 123 -12.30 -13.91 -2.02
C GLN A 123 -12.42 -14.58 -0.67
N LYS A 124 -11.39 -15.35 -0.33
CA LYS A 124 -11.17 -15.77 1.04
C LYS A 124 -10.83 -14.55 1.90
N ARG A 125 -11.17 -14.64 3.18
CA ARG A 125 -10.81 -13.64 4.19
C ARG A 125 -9.33 -13.31 4.11
N SER A 126 -8.98 -12.03 4.14
CA SER A 126 -7.60 -11.57 4.26
C SER A 126 -6.98 -12.08 5.57
N GLU A 127 -5.66 -12.05 5.68
CA GLU A 127 -5.01 -12.23 6.97
C GLU A 127 -5.53 -11.21 7.99
N VAL A 128 -5.54 -11.59 9.26
CA VAL A 128 -5.91 -10.68 10.35
C VAL A 128 -4.75 -9.72 10.57
N ASN A 129 -5.02 -8.43 10.42
CA ASN A 129 -4.05 -7.38 10.61
C ASN A 129 -4.26 -6.67 11.95
N THR A 130 -3.18 -6.16 12.51
CA THR A 130 -3.14 -5.25 13.65
C THR A 130 -1.97 -4.30 13.48
N HIS A 131 -2.20 -3.01 13.60
CA HIS A 131 -1.15 -1.98 13.55
C HIS A 131 -1.60 -0.71 14.28
N ALA A 132 -0.69 0.22 14.52
CA ALA A 132 -1.05 1.50 15.15
C ALA A 132 -1.85 2.37 14.18
N GLY A 133 -2.76 3.18 14.73
CA GLY A 133 -3.56 4.14 13.99
C GLY A 133 -5.03 3.77 13.85
N GLU A 134 -5.68 4.37 12.90
CA GLU A 134 -7.10 4.17 12.62
C GLU A 134 -7.36 3.99 11.14
N GLU A 135 -8.43 3.28 10.82
CA GLU A 135 -8.88 3.02 9.46
C GLU A 135 -10.33 3.41 9.27
N PHE A 136 -10.61 3.97 8.11
CA PHE A 136 -11.96 4.21 7.61
C PHE A 136 -12.17 3.48 6.30
N LEU A 137 -13.30 2.79 6.19
CA LEU A 137 -13.70 2.03 5.01
C LEU A 137 -15.06 2.53 4.52
N TYR A 138 -15.20 2.78 3.22
CA TYR A 138 -16.47 3.14 2.58
C TYR A 138 -16.71 2.26 1.35
N VAL A 139 -17.86 1.59 1.28
CA VAL A 139 -18.20 0.72 0.16
C VAL A 139 -18.89 1.55 -0.94
N ILE A 140 -18.21 1.73 -2.07
CA ILE A 140 -18.75 2.42 -3.25
C ILE A 140 -19.76 1.53 -3.97
N SER A 141 -19.39 0.26 -4.18
CA SER A 141 -20.25 -0.73 -4.85
C SER A 141 -19.92 -2.15 -4.39
N GLY A 142 -20.87 -3.05 -4.54
CA GLY A 142 -20.75 -4.44 -4.13
C GLY A 142 -21.00 -4.66 -2.65
N LYS A 143 -20.33 -5.66 -2.06
CA LYS A 143 -20.50 -6.06 -0.65
C LYS A 143 -19.13 -6.42 -0.05
N VAL A 144 -18.93 -6.07 1.20
CA VAL A 144 -17.72 -6.38 1.97
C VAL A 144 -18.10 -7.04 3.28
N SER A 145 -17.42 -8.11 3.62
CA SER A 145 -17.48 -8.76 4.92
C SER A 145 -16.31 -8.23 5.75
N LEU A 146 -16.57 -7.32 6.69
CA LEU A 146 -15.58 -6.78 7.63
C LEU A 146 -15.65 -7.58 8.93
N THR A 147 -14.50 -8.03 9.42
CA THR A 147 -14.42 -8.68 10.73
C THR A 147 -13.55 -7.85 11.66
N LEU A 148 -14.07 -7.46 12.81
CA LEU A 148 -13.40 -6.76 13.89
C LEU A 148 -13.50 -7.60 15.17
N GLU A 149 -12.38 -7.92 15.82
CA GLU A 149 -12.34 -8.75 17.05
C GLU A 149 -13.17 -10.05 16.94
N GLY A 150 -13.14 -10.69 15.78
CA GLY A 150 -13.90 -11.91 15.53
C GLY A 150 -15.37 -11.69 15.15
N LYS A 151 -15.95 -10.52 15.38
CA LYS A 151 -17.32 -10.19 14.95
C LYS A 151 -17.35 -9.74 13.51
N THR A 152 -18.21 -10.34 12.71
CA THR A 152 -18.32 -10.06 11.26
C THR A 152 -19.53 -9.16 10.97
N PHE A 153 -19.28 -8.11 10.17
CA PHE A 153 -20.28 -7.16 9.69
C PHE A 153 -20.37 -7.27 8.17
N ALA A 154 -21.59 -7.42 7.64
CA ALA A 154 -21.85 -7.36 6.21
C ALA A 154 -22.12 -5.93 5.81
N LEU A 155 -21.24 -5.32 5.03
CA LEU A 155 -21.36 -3.97 4.50
C LEU A 155 -21.79 -4.04 3.04
N GLN A 156 -22.65 -3.13 2.63
CA GLN A 156 -23.11 -2.95 1.24
C GLN A 156 -22.80 -1.54 0.74
N ALA A 157 -23.07 -1.28 -0.53
CA ALA A 157 -22.86 0.04 -1.12
C ALA A 157 -23.54 1.15 -0.29
N GLY A 158 -22.78 2.19 0.05
CA GLY A 158 -23.19 3.29 0.94
C GLY A 158 -22.83 3.10 2.40
N ASP A 159 -22.49 1.88 2.84
CA ASP A 159 -22.08 1.64 4.22
C ASP A 159 -20.61 2.04 4.44
N SER A 160 -20.30 2.39 5.68
CA SER A 160 -18.95 2.71 6.13
C SER A 160 -18.62 2.04 7.47
N ALA A 161 -17.34 1.93 7.74
CA ALA A 161 -16.81 1.52 9.05
C ALA A 161 -15.62 2.40 9.40
N HIS A 162 -15.49 2.75 10.69
CA HIS A 162 -14.34 3.45 11.24
C HIS A 162 -13.93 2.74 12.52
N TYR A 163 -12.66 2.38 12.62
CA TYR A 163 -12.16 1.60 13.76
C TYR A 163 -10.67 1.86 14.00
N GLU A 164 -10.26 1.61 15.24
CA GLU A 164 -8.85 1.59 15.63
C GLU A 164 -8.13 0.40 14.98
N SER A 165 -7.03 0.63 14.29
CA SER A 165 -6.28 -0.44 13.60
C SER A 165 -5.54 -1.37 14.55
N THR A 166 -5.49 -1.04 15.84
CA THR A 166 -5.01 -1.91 16.92
C THR A 166 -5.95 -3.08 17.19
N VAL A 167 -7.23 -2.95 16.79
CA VAL A 167 -8.22 -4.03 16.84
C VAL A 167 -7.91 -5.05 15.74
N PRO A 168 -7.86 -6.37 16.07
CA PRO A 168 -7.70 -7.41 15.06
C PRO A 168 -8.80 -7.31 14.00
N HIS A 169 -8.42 -7.06 12.75
CA HIS A 169 -9.36 -6.81 11.67
C HIS A 169 -8.98 -7.55 10.38
N SER A 170 -9.99 -7.84 9.59
CA SER A 170 -9.83 -8.41 8.25
C SER A 170 -11.09 -8.16 7.42
N TRP A 171 -10.95 -8.14 6.11
CA TRP A 171 -12.07 -7.94 5.20
C TRP A 171 -11.98 -8.87 3.99
N ALA A 172 -13.13 -9.15 3.39
CA ALA A 172 -13.25 -10.05 2.25
C ALA A 172 -14.45 -9.64 1.38
N ASN A 173 -14.37 -9.94 0.08
CA ASN A 173 -15.53 -9.92 -0.80
C ASN A 173 -16.05 -11.36 -0.97
N THR A 174 -17.09 -11.70 -0.24
CA THR A 174 -17.76 -12.99 -0.32
C THR A 174 -18.91 -13.02 -1.33
N ALA A 175 -19.19 -11.90 -1.99
CA ALA A 175 -20.24 -11.78 -2.99
C ALA A 175 -19.83 -12.40 -4.35
N ARG A 176 -20.81 -12.55 -5.25
CA ARG A 176 -20.60 -13.07 -6.61
C ARG A 176 -20.03 -12.02 -7.59
N GLY A 177 -20.11 -10.75 -7.25
CA GLY A 177 -19.61 -9.62 -8.06
C GLY A 177 -18.39 -8.96 -7.45
N GLU A 178 -17.71 -8.12 -8.23
CA GLU A 178 -16.62 -7.26 -7.76
C GLU A 178 -17.17 -6.23 -6.75
N SER A 179 -16.38 -5.92 -5.73
CA SER A 179 -16.65 -4.82 -4.81
C SER A 179 -15.61 -3.73 -4.97
N LEU A 180 -16.06 -2.47 -4.88
CA LEU A 180 -15.20 -1.30 -4.93
C LEU A 180 -15.30 -0.54 -3.62
N VAL A 181 -14.15 -0.26 -3.00
CA VAL A 181 -14.07 0.29 -1.65
C VAL A 181 -13.05 1.42 -1.62
N VAL A 182 -13.36 2.50 -0.91
CA VAL A 182 -12.35 3.46 -0.45
C VAL A 182 -11.91 3.04 0.93
N TRP A 183 -10.62 2.80 1.07
CA TRP A 183 -9.94 2.61 2.34
C TRP A 183 -9.11 3.85 2.66
N VAL A 184 -9.17 4.32 3.89
CA VAL A 184 -8.38 5.44 4.40
C VAL A 184 -7.72 5.00 5.70
N GLY A 185 -6.44 5.25 5.84
CA GLY A 185 -5.68 4.92 7.06
C GLY A 185 -4.72 6.02 7.48
N THR A 186 -4.44 6.07 8.77
CA THR A 186 -3.43 6.94 9.38
C THR A 186 -2.83 6.24 10.60
N PRO A 187 -1.48 6.31 10.84
CA PRO A 187 -0.49 6.79 9.89
C PRO A 187 -0.43 5.93 8.63
N ARG A 188 0.20 6.43 7.58
CA ARG A 188 0.33 5.72 6.30
C ARG A 188 0.86 4.31 6.47
N LEU A 189 0.25 3.36 5.77
CA LEU A 189 0.67 1.97 5.75
C LEU A 189 1.50 1.60 4.52
N PHE A 190 1.35 2.36 3.41
CA PHE A 190 1.98 2.08 2.12
C PHE A 190 2.95 3.15 1.65
#